data_852c926ddb38ce51943776e625196cd2
#
_entry.id   852c926ddb38ce51943776e625196cd2
#
_cell.length_a   1.000
_cell.length_b   1.000
_cell.length_c   1.000
_cell.angle_alpha   90.00
_cell.angle_beta   90.00
_cell.angle_gamma   90.00
#
_symmetry.space_group_name_H-M   'P 1'
#
loop_
_entity.id
_entity.type
_entity.pdbx_description
1 polymer ?
#
loop_
_entity_poly.entity_id
_entity_poly.type
_entity_poly.pdbx_seq_one_letter_code
_entity_poly.pdbx_strand_id
1 'polypeptide(L)'
;MPNYAGEEQALRNIVAYMEGNTQAAILLCAHWDSRPWSDEEPLYENRFTPVIGANDGASGVGVILEIVRQLSIRKSKGEYIPSVQVVLFDCEDMGTPAHYTGKERPDTWCLGSQYWAKAYKQAIVNGKSSNCKLQYGILLDMVGDPSATFPREYFSTNYAGNYVEQLWRTAAQLGYGRYFVQQAAYPITDDHYYVNTLAGVPCVDIIDYKPQNGTGFAEWWHTQQDDMRNINLQTLQAVGETVITTICSR
;
A
#
# COMPACT_ATOMS: atom_id res chain seq x y z
N MET A 1 12.25 -13.17 9.42
CA MET A 1 11.69 -12.45 10.61
C MET A 1 10.68 -13.38 11.28
N PRO A 2 10.56 -13.38 12.60
CA PRO A 2 9.63 -14.29 13.28
C PRO A 2 8.18 -13.87 13.06
N ASN A 3 7.30 -14.86 12.84
CA ASN A 3 5.85 -14.68 12.80
C ASN A 3 5.23 -14.61 14.21
N TYR A 4 3.90 -14.59 14.29
CA TYR A 4 3.15 -14.54 15.55
C TYR A 4 3.44 -15.73 16.48
N ALA A 5 3.80 -16.89 15.95
CA ALA A 5 4.18 -18.08 16.73
C ALA A 5 5.66 -18.13 17.11
N GLY A 6 6.47 -17.16 16.64
CA GLY A 6 7.90 -17.10 16.84
C GLY A 6 8.72 -17.94 15.86
N GLU A 7 8.09 -18.42 14.79
CA GLU A 7 8.76 -19.18 13.73
C GLU A 7 9.35 -18.24 12.69
N GLU A 8 10.57 -18.54 12.23
CA GLU A 8 11.22 -17.73 11.20
C GLU A 8 10.51 -17.82 9.85
N GLN A 9 10.09 -16.67 9.33
CA GLN A 9 9.51 -16.53 8.00
C GLN A 9 10.55 -16.08 6.98
N ALA A 10 10.62 -16.80 5.86
CA ALA A 10 11.38 -16.39 4.69
C ALA A 10 10.52 -15.46 3.84
N LEU A 11 10.77 -14.16 3.89
CA LEU A 11 10.06 -13.16 3.12
C LEU A 11 10.87 -12.67 1.91
N ARG A 12 10.18 -12.21 0.86
CA ARG A 12 10.80 -11.74 -0.40
C ARG A 12 10.14 -10.48 -0.89
N ASN A 13 10.64 -9.32 -0.52
CA ASN A 13 10.23 -8.08 -1.17
C ASN A 13 10.71 -8.05 -2.62
N ILE A 14 9.86 -7.57 -3.52
CA ILE A 14 10.19 -7.35 -4.93
C ILE A 14 10.51 -5.87 -5.11
N VAL A 15 11.71 -5.56 -5.61
CA VAL A 15 12.16 -4.19 -5.80
C VAL A 15 12.51 -3.97 -7.27
N ALA A 16 11.91 -2.93 -7.86
CA ALA A 16 12.21 -2.49 -9.22
C ALA A 16 12.49 -0.98 -9.23
N TYR A 17 13.27 -0.52 -10.20
CA TYR A 17 13.61 0.88 -10.36
C TYR A 17 13.46 1.31 -11.82
N MET A 18 12.78 2.45 -12.03
CA MET A 18 12.68 3.11 -13.32
C MET A 18 13.33 4.48 -13.21
N GLU A 19 14.43 4.68 -13.92
CA GLU A 19 15.08 5.97 -14.04
C GLU A 19 14.23 6.93 -14.87
N GLY A 20 13.99 8.11 -14.33
CA GLY A 20 13.31 9.23 -14.98
C GLY A 20 14.19 10.49 -14.99
N ASN A 21 13.55 11.64 -14.96
CA ASN A 21 14.22 12.95 -15.04
C ASN A 21 14.56 13.54 -13.67
N THR A 22 14.14 12.92 -12.57
CA THR A 22 14.41 13.40 -11.20
C THR A 22 15.60 12.68 -10.57
N GLN A 23 16.37 13.39 -9.73
CA GLN A 23 17.46 12.78 -8.96
C GLN A 23 16.96 11.89 -7.83
N ALA A 24 15.89 12.31 -7.14
CA ALA A 24 15.23 11.51 -6.13
C ALA A 24 14.06 10.76 -6.76
N ALA A 25 13.86 9.53 -6.36
CA ALA A 25 12.75 8.71 -6.83
C ALA A 25 11.51 8.88 -5.94
N ILE A 26 10.35 8.60 -6.51
CA ILE A 26 9.10 8.42 -5.78
C ILE A 26 8.95 6.92 -5.52
N LEU A 27 8.63 6.53 -4.29
CA LEU A 27 8.30 5.15 -3.94
C LEU A 27 6.83 4.89 -4.27
N LEU A 28 6.58 3.85 -5.07
CA LEU A 28 5.26 3.24 -5.21
C LEU A 28 5.30 1.87 -4.56
N CYS A 29 4.44 1.62 -3.60
CA CYS A 29 4.45 0.35 -2.87
C CYS A 29 3.04 -0.21 -2.65
N ALA A 30 2.98 -1.51 -2.49
CA ALA A 30 1.82 -2.31 -2.12
C ALA A 30 2.34 -3.60 -1.51
N HIS A 31 1.55 -4.34 -0.75
CA HIS A 31 1.90 -5.72 -0.44
C HIS A 31 1.45 -6.67 -1.55
N TRP A 32 2.12 -7.81 -1.71
CA TRP A 32 1.84 -8.78 -2.76
C TRP A 32 1.46 -10.17 -2.23
N ASP A 33 1.63 -10.37 -0.93
CA ASP A 33 1.10 -11.54 -0.22
C ASP A 33 -0.42 -11.38 0.02
N SER A 34 -1.06 -12.42 0.47
CA SER A 34 -2.44 -12.41 0.92
C SER A 34 -2.58 -13.14 2.25
N ARG A 35 -3.62 -12.82 2.99
CA ARG A 35 -3.90 -13.40 4.30
C ARG A 35 -3.95 -14.93 4.24
N PRO A 36 -3.15 -15.65 5.03
CA PRO A 36 -3.18 -17.12 5.04
C PRO A 36 -4.43 -17.71 5.68
N TRP A 37 -5.26 -16.88 6.32
CA TRP A 37 -6.46 -17.28 7.04
C TRP A 37 -7.61 -16.34 6.72
N SER A 38 -8.81 -16.91 6.51
CA SER A 38 -10.04 -16.12 6.32
C SER A 38 -10.64 -15.77 7.68
N ASP A 39 -9.95 -14.97 8.48
CA ASP A 39 -10.27 -14.72 9.90
C ASP A 39 -11.66 -14.14 10.13
N GLU A 40 -12.18 -13.39 9.17
CA GLU A 40 -13.48 -12.71 9.24
C GLU A 40 -14.62 -13.56 8.64
N GLU A 41 -14.36 -14.82 8.23
CA GLU A 41 -15.42 -15.72 7.82
C GLU A 41 -16.43 -15.93 8.96
N PRO A 42 -17.75 -15.86 8.67
CA PRO A 42 -18.78 -16.07 9.67
C PRO A 42 -18.74 -17.47 10.30
N LEU A 43 -18.47 -18.48 9.48
CA LEU A 43 -18.36 -19.87 9.94
C LEU A 43 -16.94 -20.18 10.36
N TYR A 44 -16.76 -20.59 11.61
CA TYR A 44 -15.44 -20.85 12.20
C TYR A 44 -14.61 -21.88 11.42
N GLU A 45 -15.23 -22.92 10.88
CA GLU A 45 -14.57 -23.94 10.07
C GLU A 45 -13.94 -23.39 8.78
N ASN A 46 -14.43 -22.27 8.25
CA ASN A 46 -13.91 -21.64 7.03
C ASN A 46 -12.69 -20.72 7.29
N ARG A 47 -12.44 -20.36 8.55
CA ARG A 47 -11.40 -19.39 8.94
C ARG A 47 -9.97 -19.86 8.72
N PHE A 48 -9.77 -21.12 8.39
CA PHE A 48 -8.45 -21.74 8.20
C PHE A 48 -8.04 -21.81 6.73
N THR A 49 -8.83 -21.25 5.83
CA THR A 49 -8.56 -21.23 4.40
C THR A 49 -7.88 -19.91 4.02
N PRO A 50 -6.84 -19.92 3.16
CA PRO A 50 -6.23 -18.68 2.68
C PRO A 50 -7.22 -17.78 1.92
N VAL A 51 -7.06 -16.45 2.07
CA VAL A 51 -7.78 -15.45 1.30
C VAL A 51 -7.17 -15.36 -0.11
N ILE A 52 -8.00 -15.12 -1.13
CA ILE A 52 -7.51 -14.90 -2.51
C ILE A 52 -6.77 -13.57 -2.61
N GLY A 53 -7.27 -12.53 -1.91
CA GLY A 53 -6.61 -11.23 -1.82
C GLY A 53 -6.69 -10.42 -3.12
N ALA A 54 -7.83 -10.46 -3.81
CA ALA A 54 -7.98 -9.71 -5.06
C ALA A 54 -7.98 -8.20 -4.84
N ASN A 55 -8.55 -7.74 -3.72
CA ASN A 55 -8.48 -6.35 -3.30
C ASN A 55 -7.30 -6.11 -2.36
N ASP A 56 -7.16 -6.95 -1.36
CA ASP A 56 -6.15 -6.97 -0.31
C ASP A 56 -4.96 -7.86 -0.73
N GLY A 57 -4.00 -7.39 -1.22
CA GLY A 57 -3.04 -6.47 -1.78
C GLY A 57 -2.99 -6.47 -3.31
N ALA A 58 -3.65 -7.46 -4.05
CA ALA A 58 -3.45 -7.55 -5.50
C ALA A 58 -3.96 -6.31 -6.25
N SER A 59 -4.98 -5.59 -5.74
CA SER A 59 -5.48 -4.37 -6.35
C SER A 59 -4.43 -3.27 -6.42
N GLY A 60 -3.68 -3.05 -5.34
CA GLY A 60 -2.58 -2.10 -5.27
C GLY A 60 -1.45 -2.47 -6.23
N VAL A 61 -1.06 -3.75 -6.25
CA VAL A 61 -0.07 -4.29 -7.20
C VAL A 61 -0.49 -4.03 -8.65
N GLY A 62 -1.74 -4.34 -8.99
CA GLY A 62 -2.28 -4.15 -10.34
C GLY A 62 -2.21 -2.70 -10.81
N VAL A 63 -2.60 -1.75 -9.94
CA VAL A 63 -2.52 -0.31 -10.24
C VAL A 63 -1.08 0.14 -10.42
N ILE A 64 -0.15 -0.29 -9.57
CA ILE A 64 1.27 0.06 -9.69
C ILE A 64 1.86 -0.45 -11.01
N LEU A 65 1.56 -1.68 -11.39
CA LEU A 65 2.04 -2.25 -12.67
C LEU A 65 1.53 -1.44 -13.86
N GLU A 66 0.27 -1.00 -13.84
CA GLU A 66 -0.30 -0.16 -14.90
C GLU A 66 0.35 1.24 -14.92
N ILE A 67 0.58 1.86 -13.75
CA ILE A 67 1.29 3.14 -13.66
C ILE A 67 2.68 3.02 -14.30
N VAL A 68 3.45 1.99 -13.95
CA VAL A 68 4.80 1.76 -14.51
C VAL A 68 4.73 1.54 -16.02
N ARG A 69 3.74 0.80 -16.51
CA ARG A 69 3.51 0.62 -17.95
C ARG A 69 3.25 1.96 -18.66
N GLN A 70 2.42 2.83 -18.09
CA GLN A 70 2.11 4.15 -18.62
C GLN A 70 3.34 5.07 -18.59
N LEU A 71 4.11 5.06 -17.50
CA LEU A 71 5.37 5.81 -17.42
C LEU A 71 6.38 5.35 -18.48
N SER A 72 6.47 4.03 -18.73
CA SER A 72 7.33 3.48 -19.79
C SER A 72 6.94 3.99 -21.18
N ILE A 73 5.64 4.06 -21.48
CA ILE A 73 5.12 4.61 -22.73
C ILE A 73 5.47 6.11 -22.85
N ARG A 74 5.26 6.89 -21.79
CA ARG A 74 5.61 8.32 -21.76
C ARG A 74 7.11 8.53 -21.98
N LYS A 75 7.94 7.74 -21.29
CA LYS A 75 9.40 7.77 -21.47
C LYS A 75 9.82 7.50 -22.91
N SER A 76 9.21 6.50 -23.57
CA SER A 76 9.51 6.16 -24.97
C SER A 76 9.17 7.29 -25.95
N LYS A 77 8.23 8.17 -25.58
CA LYS A 77 7.85 9.37 -26.33
C LYS A 77 8.70 10.60 -25.98
N GLY A 78 9.68 10.47 -25.09
CA GLY A 78 10.50 11.57 -24.61
C GLY A 78 9.79 12.54 -23.67
N GLU A 79 8.64 12.13 -23.09
CA GLU A 79 7.92 12.93 -22.11
C GLU A 79 8.65 12.92 -20.77
N TYR A 80 8.44 13.99 -19.99
CA TYR A 80 8.95 14.05 -18.61
C TYR A 80 8.27 13.00 -17.72
N ILE A 81 9.07 12.19 -17.03
CA ILE A 81 8.62 11.29 -15.98
C ILE A 81 9.52 11.43 -14.76
N PRO A 82 9.01 11.25 -13.53
CA PRO A 82 9.86 11.11 -12.35
C PRO A 82 10.61 9.77 -12.37
N SER A 83 11.72 9.71 -11.64
CA SER A 83 12.30 8.41 -11.25
C SER A 83 11.38 7.74 -10.25
N VAL A 84 11.17 6.43 -10.40
CA VAL A 84 10.24 5.66 -9.55
C VAL A 84 10.95 4.42 -9.04
N GLN A 85 10.83 4.16 -7.75
CA GLN A 85 11.13 2.86 -7.14
C GLN A 85 9.81 2.17 -6.81
N VAL A 86 9.66 0.95 -7.27
CA VAL A 86 8.55 0.07 -6.89
C VAL A 86 9.05 -0.89 -5.84
N VAL A 87 8.31 -1.04 -4.75
CA VAL A 87 8.55 -2.09 -3.76
C VAL A 87 7.23 -2.79 -3.48
N LEU A 88 7.20 -4.09 -3.78
CA LEU A 88 6.10 -4.93 -3.38
C LEU A 88 6.53 -5.68 -2.12
N PHE A 89 5.85 -5.39 -1.02
CA PHE A 89 6.16 -5.96 0.29
C PHE A 89 5.58 -7.36 0.44
N ASP A 90 6.29 -8.23 1.13
CA ASP A 90 5.87 -9.59 1.46
C ASP A 90 5.54 -9.68 2.95
N CYS A 91 4.69 -10.61 3.32
CA CYS A 91 4.30 -10.84 4.71
C CYS A 91 3.76 -9.57 5.41
N GLU A 92 2.98 -8.76 4.71
CA GLU A 92 2.19 -7.69 5.32
C GLU A 92 1.13 -8.34 6.20
N ASP A 93 0.41 -9.30 5.66
CA ASP A 93 -0.80 -9.92 6.17
C ASP A 93 -0.53 -11.18 7.05
N MET A 94 0.70 -11.31 7.55
CA MET A 94 1.12 -12.44 8.39
C MET A 94 0.95 -12.20 9.90
N GLY A 95 0.14 -11.21 10.28
CA GLY A 95 -0.16 -10.88 11.66
C GLY A 95 -0.88 -11.99 12.42
N THR A 96 -1.00 -11.85 13.73
CA THR A 96 -1.63 -12.85 14.60
C THR A 96 -3.04 -13.18 14.15
N PRO A 97 -3.35 -14.44 13.79
CA PRO A 97 -4.68 -14.81 13.35
C PRO A 97 -5.70 -14.79 14.49
N ALA A 98 -6.96 -14.47 14.18
CA ALA A 98 -8.03 -14.35 15.18
C ALA A 98 -8.30 -15.65 15.96
N HIS A 99 -7.97 -16.80 15.39
CA HIS A 99 -8.12 -18.10 16.06
C HIS A 99 -6.93 -18.47 16.98
N TYR A 100 -5.85 -17.63 17.00
CA TYR A 100 -4.70 -17.90 17.84
C TYR A 100 -5.00 -17.63 19.31
N THR A 101 -4.76 -18.58 20.19
CA THR A 101 -5.05 -18.49 21.63
C THR A 101 -3.88 -17.97 22.45
N GLY A 102 -2.74 -17.72 21.83
CA GLY A 102 -1.57 -17.13 22.46
C GLY A 102 -1.68 -15.61 22.63
N LYS A 103 -0.57 -15.00 23.04
CA LYS A 103 -0.51 -13.54 23.14
C LYS A 103 -0.44 -12.93 21.75
N GLU A 104 -1.32 -11.98 21.48
CA GLU A 104 -1.26 -11.17 20.27
C GLU A 104 0.08 -10.46 20.11
N ARG A 105 0.59 -10.43 18.88
CA ARG A 105 1.87 -9.82 18.53
C ARG A 105 1.68 -8.82 17.39
N PRO A 106 1.38 -7.56 17.70
CA PRO A 106 1.16 -6.51 16.69
C PRO A 106 2.43 -6.21 15.86
N ASP A 107 3.61 -6.60 16.35
CA ASP A 107 4.90 -6.47 15.65
C ASP A 107 5.10 -7.50 14.51
N THR A 108 4.12 -8.38 14.27
CA THR A 108 4.19 -9.42 13.22
C THR A 108 3.40 -9.09 11.96
N TRP A 109 2.80 -7.92 11.90
CA TRP A 109 2.24 -7.35 10.69
C TRP A 109 3.31 -6.60 9.90
N CYS A 110 3.14 -6.45 8.59
CA CYS A 110 3.98 -5.64 7.71
C CYS A 110 5.48 -6.03 7.80
N LEU A 111 5.79 -7.32 7.92
CA LEU A 111 7.18 -7.78 8.14
C LEU A 111 8.10 -7.38 7.00
N GLY A 112 7.61 -7.38 5.76
CA GLY A 112 8.37 -6.99 4.57
C GLY A 112 8.81 -5.54 4.60
N SER A 113 7.90 -4.63 4.90
CA SER A 113 8.22 -3.20 4.99
C SER A 113 9.08 -2.88 6.20
N GLN A 114 8.91 -3.55 7.33
CA GLN A 114 9.80 -3.42 8.48
C GLN A 114 11.25 -3.78 8.12
N TYR A 115 11.44 -4.90 7.41
CA TYR A 115 12.77 -5.32 6.95
C TYR A 115 13.36 -4.33 5.94
N TRP A 116 12.58 -3.98 4.91
CA TRP A 116 13.02 -3.08 3.86
C TRP A 116 13.38 -1.70 4.41
N ALA A 117 12.54 -1.13 5.29
CA ALA A 117 12.75 0.19 5.86
C ALA A 117 14.06 0.27 6.68
N LYS A 118 14.35 -0.76 7.49
CA LYS A 118 15.61 -0.85 8.24
C LYS A 118 16.81 -0.94 7.30
N ALA A 119 16.72 -1.78 6.25
CA ALA A 119 17.79 -1.96 5.26
C ALA A 119 18.02 -0.67 4.45
N TYR A 120 16.95 -0.01 4.01
CA TYR A 120 17.02 1.28 3.33
C TYR A 120 17.69 2.35 4.19
N LYS A 121 17.28 2.51 5.45
CA LYS A 121 17.89 3.45 6.41
C LYS A 121 19.38 3.21 6.55
N GLN A 122 19.77 1.95 6.72
CA GLN A 122 21.18 1.58 6.86
C GLN A 122 21.99 1.86 5.58
N ALA A 123 21.39 1.63 4.39
CA ALA A 123 22.05 1.93 3.12
C ALA A 123 22.31 3.43 2.95
N ILE A 124 21.33 4.29 3.31
CA ILE A 124 21.48 5.75 3.30
C ILE A 124 22.60 6.19 4.25
N VAL A 125 22.59 5.71 5.51
CA VAL A 125 23.61 6.06 6.52
C VAL A 125 25.01 5.65 6.08
N ASN A 126 25.14 4.50 5.42
CA ASN A 126 26.43 4.00 4.94
C ASN A 126 26.90 4.63 3.62
N GLY A 127 26.18 5.61 3.06
CA GLY A 127 26.53 6.26 1.80
C GLY A 127 26.46 5.35 0.57
N LYS A 128 25.83 4.18 0.68
CA LYS A 128 25.72 3.19 -0.41
C LYS A 128 24.58 3.50 -1.39
N SER A 129 23.79 4.51 -1.13
CA SER A 129 22.56 4.82 -1.86
C SER A 129 22.60 6.18 -2.55
N SER A 130 23.62 6.46 -3.37
CA SER A 130 23.67 7.69 -4.16
C SER A 130 22.57 7.75 -5.25
N ASN A 131 22.08 6.59 -5.73
CA ASN A 131 21.13 6.51 -6.85
C ASN A 131 19.70 6.15 -6.45
N CYS A 132 19.38 6.04 -5.15
CA CYS A 132 18.06 5.58 -4.69
C CYS A 132 17.51 6.44 -3.54
N LYS A 133 17.85 7.73 -3.50
CA LYS A 133 17.21 8.63 -2.51
C LYS A 133 15.75 8.77 -2.86
N LEU A 134 14.88 8.43 -1.90
CA LEU A 134 13.44 8.60 -2.05
C LEU A 134 13.02 10.00 -1.58
N GLN A 135 12.13 10.61 -2.34
CA GLN A 135 11.53 11.90 -2.00
C GLN A 135 10.32 11.70 -1.09
N TYR A 136 9.42 10.83 -1.49
CA TYR A 136 8.24 10.39 -0.73
C TYR A 136 7.73 9.06 -1.28
N GLY A 137 6.79 8.44 -0.59
CA GLY A 137 6.14 7.20 -0.99
C GLY A 137 4.62 7.33 -1.09
N ILE A 138 4.02 6.43 -1.86
CA ILE A 138 2.59 6.20 -1.95
C ILE A 138 2.38 4.70 -1.84
N LEU A 139 1.70 4.28 -0.78
CA LEU A 139 1.20 2.93 -0.59
C LEU A 139 -0.20 2.84 -1.19
N LEU A 140 -0.48 1.73 -1.87
CA LEU A 140 -1.80 1.40 -2.40
C LEU A 140 -2.27 0.10 -1.77
N ASP A 141 -3.28 0.18 -0.93
CA ASP A 141 -3.88 -0.98 -0.29
C ASP A 141 -5.40 -0.96 -0.40
N MET A 142 -6.00 -2.11 -0.74
CA MET A 142 -7.45 -2.30 -0.90
C MET A 142 -8.10 -1.25 -1.81
N VAL A 143 -7.51 -0.97 -2.97
CA VAL A 143 -7.93 0.11 -3.88
C VAL A 143 -8.89 -0.32 -4.99
N GLY A 144 -9.54 -1.48 -4.87
CA GLY A 144 -10.39 -2.06 -5.91
C GLY A 144 -11.88 -2.13 -5.59
N ASP A 145 -12.32 -1.89 -4.36
CA ASP A 145 -13.73 -2.01 -3.95
C ASP A 145 -14.64 -1.06 -4.76
N PRO A 146 -15.80 -1.52 -5.29
CA PRO A 146 -16.79 -0.68 -5.98
C PRO A 146 -17.29 0.53 -5.18
N SER A 147 -17.32 0.37 -3.86
CA SER A 147 -17.79 1.39 -2.92
C SER A 147 -16.66 2.06 -2.13
N ALA A 148 -15.41 1.91 -2.59
CA ALA A 148 -14.24 2.42 -1.89
C ALA A 148 -14.35 3.91 -1.56
N THR A 149 -13.88 4.23 -0.36
CA THR A 149 -13.65 5.60 0.10
C THR A 149 -12.28 5.69 0.73
N PHE A 150 -11.46 6.59 0.23
CA PHE A 150 -10.10 6.85 0.70
C PHE A 150 -10.12 8.13 1.57
N PRO A 151 -10.20 8.01 2.89
CA PRO A 151 -10.11 9.17 3.77
C PRO A 151 -8.64 9.60 3.95
N ARG A 152 -8.42 10.71 4.64
CA ARG A 152 -7.09 11.19 5.02
C ARG A 152 -6.65 10.42 6.27
N GLU A 153 -5.91 9.36 6.07
CA GLU A 153 -5.41 8.50 7.14
C GLU A 153 -4.46 9.28 8.07
N TYR A 154 -4.48 8.96 9.36
CA TYR A 154 -3.81 9.74 10.42
C TYR A 154 -2.29 9.79 10.25
N PHE A 155 -1.61 8.65 10.08
CA PHE A 155 -0.14 8.65 9.94
C PHE A 155 0.29 9.30 8.64
N SER A 156 -0.42 9.07 7.54
CA SER A 156 -0.21 9.75 6.26
C SER A 156 -0.28 11.26 6.43
N THR A 157 -1.31 11.76 7.11
CA THR A 157 -1.49 13.19 7.36
C THR A 157 -0.38 13.77 8.22
N ASN A 158 0.07 13.05 9.26
CA ASN A 158 1.10 13.53 10.17
C ASN A 158 2.51 13.51 9.58
N TYR A 159 2.86 12.48 8.81
CA TYR A 159 4.21 12.31 8.26
C TYR A 159 4.36 12.87 6.85
N ALA A 160 3.28 12.85 6.05
CA ALA A 160 3.29 13.17 4.63
C ALA A 160 2.17 14.15 4.20
N GLY A 161 1.69 15.01 5.11
CA GLY A 161 0.50 15.85 4.92
C GLY A 161 0.49 16.69 3.63
N ASN A 162 1.64 17.23 3.21
CA ASN A 162 1.74 17.97 1.95
C ASN A 162 1.43 17.09 0.72
N TYR A 163 1.82 15.81 0.76
CA TYR A 163 1.57 14.85 -0.31
C TYR A 163 0.12 14.34 -0.26
N VAL A 164 -0.45 14.16 0.92
CA VAL A 164 -1.89 13.91 1.10
C VAL A 164 -2.69 15.03 0.45
N GLU A 165 -2.38 16.30 0.77
CA GLU A 165 -3.07 17.45 0.19
C GLU A 165 -2.95 17.49 -1.33
N GLN A 166 -1.76 17.20 -1.87
CA GLN A 166 -1.53 17.15 -3.31
C GLN A 166 -2.36 16.06 -3.99
N LEU A 167 -2.35 14.82 -3.46
CA LEU A 167 -3.10 13.69 -4.00
C LEU A 167 -4.60 13.93 -3.99
N TRP A 168 -5.17 14.34 -2.84
CA TRP A 168 -6.60 14.59 -2.71
C TRP A 168 -7.09 15.77 -3.59
N ARG A 169 -6.26 16.81 -3.72
CA ARG A 169 -6.56 17.90 -4.65
C ARG A 169 -6.53 17.43 -6.11
N THR A 170 -5.54 16.63 -6.50
CA THR A 170 -5.46 16.06 -7.86
C THR A 170 -6.68 15.19 -8.14
N ALA A 171 -7.06 14.32 -7.21
CA ALA A 171 -8.26 13.49 -7.34
C ALA A 171 -9.53 14.34 -7.54
N ALA A 172 -9.69 15.41 -6.76
CA ALA A 172 -10.82 16.33 -6.90
C ALA A 172 -10.84 17.02 -8.28
N GLN A 173 -9.68 17.46 -8.79
CA GLN A 173 -9.54 18.07 -10.12
C GLN A 173 -9.88 17.10 -11.26
N LEU A 174 -9.60 15.81 -11.08
CA LEU A 174 -9.94 14.74 -12.02
C LEU A 174 -11.40 14.26 -11.90
N GLY A 175 -12.17 14.78 -10.93
CA GLY A 175 -13.57 14.39 -10.70
C GLY A 175 -13.72 13.15 -9.81
N TYR A 176 -12.67 12.72 -9.13
CA TYR A 176 -12.65 11.53 -8.27
C TYR A 176 -12.90 11.80 -6.78
N GLY A 177 -13.43 13.00 -6.45
CA GLY A 177 -13.73 13.39 -5.07
C GLY A 177 -14.71 12.49 -4.33
N ARG A 178 -15.47 11.64 -5.03
CA ARG A 178 -16.32 10.63 -4.38
C ARG A 178 -15.52 9.50 -3.74
N TYR A 179 -14.34 9.19 -4.27
CA TYR A 179 -13.42 8.19 -3.74
C TYR A 179 -12.48 8.81 -2.70
N PHE A 180 -11.85 9.93 -3.04
CA PHE A 180 -10.90 10.64 -2.18
C PHE A 180 -11.64 11.66 -1.30
N VAL A 181 -12.15 11.17 -0.17
CA VAL A 181 -12.99 11.96 0.72
C VAL A 181 -12.18 12.83 1.67
N GLN A 182 -12.73 13.99 2.08
CA GLN A 182 -12.02 14.95 2.94
C GLN A 182 -12.07 14.59 4.44
N GLN A 183 -12.66 13.46 4.78
CA GLN A 183 -12.72 12.99 6.16
C GLN A 183 -11.34 12.54 6.65
N ALA A 184 -11.06 12.82 7.92
CA ALA A 184 -9.93 12.21 8.62
C ALA A 184 -10.27 10.78 9.05
N ALA A 185 -9.30 9.88 8.95
CA ALA A 185 -9.43 8.54 9.47
C ALA A 185 -8.56 8.33 10.72
N TYR A 186 -8.85 7.26 11.44
CA TYR A 186 -8.03 6.80 12.55
C TYR A 186 -6.67 6.30 12.08
N PRO A 187 -5.67 6.17 13.00
CA PRO A 187 -4.41 5.52 12.68
C PRO A 187 -4.63 4.09 12.21
N ILE A 188 -4.09 3.77 11.04
CA ILE A 188 -4.07 2.41 10.48
C ILE A 188 -2.60 1.97 10.45
N THR A 189 -2.28 0.83 11.08
CA THR A 189 -0.94 0.26 10.99
C THR A 189 -0.86 -0.56 9.71
N ASP A 190 -0.07 -0.05 8.78
CA ASP A 190 0.17 -0.65 7.48
C ASP A 190 1.63 -0.37 7.05
N ASP A 191 2.08 -0.86 5.92
CA ASP A 191 3.44 -0.73 5.40
C ASP A 191 3.94 0.72 5.41
N HIS A 192 3.08 1.70 5.08
CA HIS A 192 3.43 3.13 5.10
C HIS A 192 3.88 3.61 6.48
N TYR A 193 3.35 3.03 7.56
CA TYR A 193 3.76 3.37 8.92
C TYR A 193 5.25 3.08 9.13
N TYR A 194 5.73 1.93 8.68
CA TYR A 194 7.15 1.56 8.80
C TYR A 194 8.03 2.32 7.80
N VAL A 195 7.54 2.63 6.61
CA VAL A 195 8.23 3.52 5.66
C VAL A 195 8.44 4.91 6.29
N ASN A 196 7.41 5.46 6.92
CA ASN A 196 7.50 6.74 7.64
C ASN A 196 8.46 6.68 8.83
N THR A 197 8.26 5.71 9.73
CA THR A 197 8.92 5.71 11.04
C THR A 197 10.32 5.11 11.03
N LEU A 198 10.55 4.04 10.25
CA LEU A 198 11.84 3.35 10.22
C LEU A 198 12.73 3.82 9.07
N ALA A 199 12.20 3.98 7.85
CA ALA A 199 12.99 4.49 6.73
C ALA A 199 13.17 6.01 6.81
N GLY A 200 12.23 6.74 7.40
CA GLY A 200 12.21 8.19 7.45
C GLY A 200 11.85 8.82 6.09
N VAL A 201 11.05 8.12 5.30
CA VAL A 201 10.53 8.56 4.00
C VAL A 201 9.07 8.93 4.18
N PRO A 202 8.64 10.19 3.94
CA PRO A 202 7.22 10.56 3.98
C PRO A 202 6.42 9.65 3.05
N CYS A 203 5.44 8.91 3.56
CA CYS A 203 4.65 7.97 2.79
C CYS A 203 3.17 8.15 3.07
N VAL A 204 2.39 8.26 1.99
CA VAL A 204 0.93 8.35 2.03
C VAL A 204 0.37 6.97 1.78
N ASP A 205 -0.66 6.62 2.53
CA ASP A 205 -1.47 5.44 2.30
C ASP A 205 -2.78 5.84 1.62
N ILE A 206 -3.08 5.20 0.50
CA ILE A 206 -4.39 5.25 -0.17
C ILE A 206 -5.04 3.91 0.13
N ILE A 207 -5.90 3.90 1.15
CA ILE A 207 -6.55 2.71 1.67
C ILE A 207 -8.06 2.91 1.77
N ASP A 208 -8.84 1.90 1.37
CA ASP A 208 -10.28 1.90 1.59
C ASP A 208 -10.60 1.72 3.07
N TYR A 209 -11.23 2.73 3.68
CA TYR A 209 -11.58 2.67 5.09
C TYR A 209 -13.05 3.01 5.31
N LYS A 210 -13.75 2.12 6.02
CA LYS A 210 -15.19 2.16 6.27
C LYS A 210 -15.46 2.12 7.78
N PRO A 211 -15.33 3.25 8.49
CA PRO A 211 -15.44 3.30 9.94
C PRO A 211 -16.80 2.84 10.50
N GLN A 212 -17.83 2.75 9.65
CA GLN A 212 -19.14 2.20 10.01
C GLN A 212 -19.18 0.68 10.10
N ASN A 213 -18.20 -0.02 9.49
CA ASN A 213 -18.08 -1.46 9.58
C ASN A 213 -17.30 -1.85 10.85
N GLY A 214 -17.59 -3.01 11.42
CA GLY A 214 -16.96 -3.45 12.67
C GLY A 214 -15.44 -3.59 12.60
N THR A 215 -14.92 -3.97 11.43
CA THR A 215 -13.48 -4.09 11.15
C THR A 215 -12.84 -2.78 10.67
N GLY A 216 -13.65 -1.82 10.21
CA GLY A 216 -13.17 -0.63 9.53
C GLY A 216 -12.94 -0.81 8.02
N PHE A 217 -13.16 -2.00 7.48
CA PHE A 217 -12.91 -2.36 6.08
C PHE A 217 -14.16 -2.91 5.38
N ALA A 218 -14.03 -3.41 4.16
CA ALA A 218 -15.14 -4.02 3.43
C ALA A 218 -15.68 -5.26 4.17
N GLU A 219 -16.98 -5.54 4.03
CA GLU A 219 -17.62 -6.68 4.71
C GLU A 219 -16.99 -8.04 4.33
N TRP A 220 -16.32 -8.12 3.20
CA TRP A 220 -15.64 -9.30 2.69
C TRP A 220 -14.12 -9.27 2.93
N TRP A 221 -13.60 -8.26 3.64
CA TRP A 221 -12.21 -8.20 4.06
C TRP A 221 -11.83 -9.42 4.93
N HIS A 222 -10.69 -10.03 4.66
CA HIS A 222 -10.21 -11.26 5.30
C HIS A 222 -11.20 -12.43 5.25
N THR A 223 -11.98 -12.50 4.17
CA THR A 223 -12.85 -13.63 3.85
C THR A 223 -12.50 -14.24 2.49
N GLN A 224 -13.04 -15.40 2.18
CA GLN A 224 -12.90 -16.03 0.86
C GLN A 224 -13.65 -15.27 -0.25
N GLN A 225 -14.41 -14.21 0.11
CA GLN A 225 -15.11 -13.37 -0.84
C GLN A 225 -14.22 -12.21 -1.36
N ASP A 226 -12.99 -12.04 -0.84
CA ASP A 226 -12.04 -11.13 -1.47
C ASP A 226 -11.51 -11.70 -2.77
N ASP A 227 -12.32 -11.64 -3.81
CA ASP A 227 -12.04 -12.14 -5.14
C ASP A 227 -12.40 -11.13 -6.24
N MET A 228 -12.16 -11.49 -7.50
CA MET A 228 -12.37 -10.61 -8.65
C MET A 228 -13.80 -10.11 -8.83
N ARG A 229 -14.81 -10.72 -8.20
CA ARG A 229 -16.21 -10.25 -8.26
C ARG A 229 -16.40 -8.92 -7.52
N ASN A 230 -15.55 -8.66 -6.56
CA ASN A 230 -15.54 -7.46 -5.72
C ASN A 230 -14.54 -6.39 -6.20
N ILE A 231 -13.99 -6.54 -7.42
CA ILE A 231 -13.09 -5.55 -8.02
C ILE A 231 -13.83 -4.70 -9.04
N ASN A 232 -13.66 -3.38 -8.92
CA ASN A 232 -14.24 -2.39 -9.83
C ASN A 232 -13.14 -1.64 -10.60
N LEU A 233 -13.18 -1.72 -11.93
CA LEU A 233 -12.22 -1.07 -12.80
C LEU A 233 -12.24 0.46 -12.68
N GLN A 234 -13.39 1.07 -12.38
CA GLN A 234 -13.50 2.54 -12.23
C GLN A 234 -12.76 3.02 -10.97
N THR A 235 -12.80 2.22 -9.89
CA THR A 235 -12.06 2.52 -8.67
C THR A 235 -10.56 2.42 -8.92
N LEU A 236 -10.09 1.33 -9.52
CA LEU A 236 -8.69 1.16 -9.91
C LEU A 236 -8.21 2.29 -10.82
N GLN A 237 -9.03 2.69 -11.82
CA GLN A 237 -8.74 3.81 -12.71
C GLN A 237 -8.61 5.12 -11.94
N ALA A 238 -9.55 5.42 -11.03
CA ALA A 238 -9.52 6.65 -10.24
C ALA A 238 -8.23 6.77 -9.41
N VAL A 239 -7.78 5.68 -8.81
CA VAL A 239 -6.53 5.64 -8.06
C VAL A 239 -5.33 5.79 -9.01
N GLY A 240 -5.25 5.00 -10.06
CA GLY A 240 -4.15 5.03 -11.02
C GLY A 240 -3.97 6.39 -11.69
N GLU A 241 -5.07 7.01 -12.16
CA GLU A 241 -5.03 8.34 -12.78
C GLU A 241 -4.65 9.43 -11.76
N THR A 242 -5.14 9.34 -10.53
CA THR A 242 -4.76 10.28 -9.46
C THR A 242 -3.26 10.20 -9.17
N VAL A 243 -2.74 9.00 -8.98
CA VAL A 243 -1.32 8.79 -8.66
C VAL A 243 -0.44 9.24 -9.81
N ILE A 244 -0.68 8.75 -11.05
CA ILE A 244 0.18 9.10 -12.19
C ILE A 244 0.14 10.59 -12.52
N THR A 245 -1.02 11.24 -12.37
CA THR A 245 -1.14 12.68 -12.59
C THR A 245 -0.36 13.45 -11.52
N THR A 246 -0.46 13.02 -10.26
CA THR A 246 0.24 13.66 -9.14
C THR A 246 1.76 13.56 -9.30
N ILE A 247 2.28 12.36 -9.58
CA ILE A 247 3.74 12.14 -9.67
C ILE A 247 4.36 12.75 -10.93
N CYS A 248 3.58 12.97 -12.00
CA CYS A 248 4.05 13.61 -13.23
C CYS A 248 3.83 15.13 -13.25
N SER A 249 3.13 15.71 -12.27
CA SER A 249 2.99 17.18 -12.16
C SER A 249 4.34 17.81 -11.76
N ARG A 250 4.71 18.94 -12.42
CA ARG A 250 5.93 19.70 -12.16
C ARG A 250 5.70 20.75 -11.08
#